data_c7274c9650c318da80d273a49bf8f96a
#
_entry.id   c7274c9650c318da80d273a49bf8f96a
#
_cell.length_a   1.000
_cell.length_b   1.000
_cell.length_c   1.000
_cell.angle_alpha   90.00
_cell.angle_beta   90.00
_cell.angle_gamma   90.00
#
_symmetry.space_group_name_H-M   'P 1'
#
loop_
_entity.id
_entity.type
_entity.pdbx_description
1 polymer ?
#
loop_
_entity_poly.entity_id
_entity_poly.type
_entity_poly.pdbx_seq_one_letter_code
_entity_poly.pdbx_strand_id
1 'polypeptide(L)'
;MSFRAFLVTKEENSFSRAVVARQLSDLPDNEVLIDVKYSSLNYKDGLSATGNPGVTRVFPHTPGIDAAGVVLESKDKNFTPGDEVIVIGFDLGMGTPGGFAERICVPGGWVVKMPRGLSAHSSMLLGTAGFTAAECIDKLERSGMTTKAGPVLVTGSTGGVGSVAVKLLSHIGYEVVAVTGKIDQHDFLEKLGAKEVISREDMLDG
;
A
#
# COMPACT_ATOMS: atom_id res chain seq x y z
N MET A 1 4.33 -23.04 -16.23
CA MET A 1 3.79 -23.13 -14.84
C MET A 1 2.65 -22.14 -14.73
N SER A 2 1.46 -22.57 -14.30
CA SER A 2 0.28 -21.71 -14.14
C SER A 2 0.18 -21.14 -12.72
N PHE A 3 -0.48 -19.99 -12.58
CA PHE A 3 -0.75 -19.32 -11.32
C PHE A 3 -2.10 -18.59 -11.41
N ARG A 4 -2.71 -18.25 -10.27
CA ARG A 4 -3.98 -17.51 -10.23
C ARG A 4 -3.72 -16.02 -10.11
N ALA A 5 -4.56 -15.22 -10.80
CA ALA A 5 -4.54 -13.77 -10.71
C ALA A 5 -5.96 -13.21 -10.75
N PHE A 6 -6.20 -12.13 -10.03
CA PHE A 6 -7.40 -11.31 -10.20
C PHE A 6 -7.22 -10.45 -11.43
N LEU A 7 -8.00 -10.74 -12.47
CA LEU A 7 -7.91 -10.07 -13.76
C LEU A 7 -9.09 -9.15 -14.00
N VAL A 8 -8.80 -7.93 -14.41
CA VAL A 8 -9.77 -6.95 -14.88
C VAL A 8 -9.69 -6.89 -16.39
N THR A 9 -10.80 -7.12 -17.06
CA THR A 9 -10.89 -7.09 -18.54
C THR A 9 -11.85 -5.98 -18.95
N LYS A 10 -11.42 -5.15 -19.88
CA LYS A 10 -12.26 -4.12 -20.49
C LYS A 10 -13.19 -4.74 -21.53
N GLU A 11 -14.45 -4.46 -21.41
CA GLU A 11 -15.50 -4.77 -22.39
C GLU A 11 -15.94 -3.48 -23.06
N GLU A 12 -16.91 -3.52 -24.00
CA GLU A 12 -17.31 -2.32 -24.75
C GLU A 12 -17.70 -1.15 -23.84
N ASN A 13 -18.56 -1.39 -22.83
CA ASN A 13 -19.07 -0.35 -21.95
C ASN A 13 -18.90 -0.69 -20.44
N SER A 14 -18.11 -1.71 -20.11
CA SER A 14 -17.97 -2.19 -18.74
C SER A 14 -16.59 -2.78 -18.48
N PHE A 15 -16.38 -3.20 -17.23
CA PHE A 15 -15.20 -3.96 -16.82
C PHE A 15 -15.64 -5.23 -16.09
N SER A 16 -15.24 -6.37 -16.60
CA SER A 16 -15.39 -7.65 -15.90
C SER A 16 -14.19 -7.92 -14.97
N ARG A 17 -14.43 -8.71 -13.94
CA ARG A 17 -13.45 -9.05 -12.91
C ARG A 17 -13.59 -10.50 -12.55
N ALA A 18 -12.49 -11.26 -12.61
CA ALA A 18 -12.48 -12.67 -12.26
C ALA A 18 -11.11 -13.11 -11.76
N VAL A 19 -11.10 -14.13 -10.91
CA VAL A 19 -9.86 -14.87 -10.63
C VAL A 19 -9.69 -15.92 -11.72
N VAL A 20 -8.58 -15.83 -12.45
CA VAL A 20 -8.29 -16.67 -13.60
C VAL A 20 -6.91 -17.33 -13.48
N ALA A 21 -6.72 -18.45 -14.20
CA ALA A 21 -5.40 -19.03 -14.38
C ALA A 21 -4.61 -18.26 -15.44
N ARG A 22 -3.37 -17.92 -15.12
CA ARG A 22 -2.40 -17.27 -16.00
C ARG A 22 -1.16 -18.14 -16.16
N GLN A 23 -0.34 -17.85 -17.16
CA GLN A 23 0.96 -18.51 -17.36
C GLN A 23 2.10 -17.55 -17.03
N LEU A 24 3.28 -18.07 -16.67
CA LEU A 24 4.45 -17.19 -16.44
C LEU A 24 4.82 -16.37 -17.68
N SER A 25 4.54 -16.86 -18.88
CA SER A 25 4.70 -16.13 -20.15
C SER A 25 3.82 -14.91 -20.28
N ASP A 26 2.80 -14.75 -19.43
CA ASP A 26 1.90 -13.60 -19.42
C ASP A 26 2.43 -12.44 -18.55
N LEU A 27 3.49 -12.70 -17.78
CA LEU A 27 4.18 -11.69 -16.98
C LEU A 27 5.21 -10.93 -17.84
N PRO A 28 5.49 -9.66 -17.51
CA PRO A 28 6.55 -8.93 -18.19
C PRO A 28 7.93 -9.58 -17.98
N ASP A 29 8.83 -9.44 -18.95
CA ASP A 29 10.21 -9.93 -18.84
C ASP A 29 11.04 -8.92 -18.01
N ASN A 30 10.97 -9.08 -16.70
CA ASN A 30 11.74 -8.30 -15.72
C ASN A 30 12.77 -9.18 -15.00
N GLU A 31 13.49 -8.57 -14.02
CA GLU A 31 14.63 -9.24 -13.38
C GLU A 31 14.25 -10.20 -12.26
N VAL A 32 13.17 -9.92 -11.50
CA VAL A 32 12.85 -10.66 -10.27
C VAL A 32 11.46 -11.27 -10.34
N LEU A 33 11.38 -12.60 -10.37
CA LEU A 33 10.13 -13.36 -10.27
C LEU A 33 9.87 -13.68 -8.80
N ILE A 34 8.68 -13.28 -8.29
CA ILE A 34 8.30 -13.39 -6.89
C ILE A 34 7.05 -14.27 -6.73
N ASP A 35 7.10 -15.20 -5.79
CA ASP A 35 5.96 -15.93 -5.24
C ASP A 35 5.27 -15.03 -4.19
N VAL A 36 4.16 -14.40 -4.56
CA VAL A 36 3.42 -13.50 -3.69
C VAL A 36 2.71 -14.29 -2.59
N LYS A 37 2.96 -13.92 -1.35
CA LYS A 37 2.30 -14.51 -0.17
C LYS A 37 1.20 -13.62 0.38
N TYR A 38 1.41 -12.31 0.35
CA TYR A 38 0.45 -11.30 0.81
C TYR A 38 0.49 -10.07 -0.09
N SER A 39 -0.62 -9.38 -0.17
CA SER A 39 -0.78 -8.06 -0.77
C SER A 39 -1.63 -7.21 0.17
N SER A 40 -1.57 -5.89 0.06
CA SER A 40 -2.43 -4.97 0.80
C SER A 40 -3.63 -4.53 -0.06
N LEU A 41 -4.60 -3.86 0.56
CA LEU A 41 -5.72 -3.24 -0.13
C LEU A 41 -5.59 -1.72 -0.05
N ASN A 42 -5.55 -1.06 -1.20
CA ASN A 42 -5.46 0.38 -1.33
C ASN A 42 -6.62 0.93 -2.17
N TYR A 43 -6.99 2.17 -1.93
CA TYR A 43 -8.02 2.86 -2.74
C TYR A 43 -7.69 2.83 -4.24
N LYS A 44 -6.40 2.93 -4.56
CA LYS A 44 -5.88 2.87 -5.93
C LYS A 44 -6.17 1.53 -6.61
N ASP A 45 -6.12 0.42 -5.87
CA ASP A 45 -6.46 -0.91 -6.40
C ASP A 45 -7.94 -0.99 -6.81
N GLY A 46 -8.82 -0.38 -6.02
CA GLY A 46 -10.25 -0.25 -6.34
C GLY A 46 -10.48 0.60 -7.60
N LEU A 47 -9.75 1.70 -7.76
CA LEU A 47 -9.79 2.52 -8.98
C LEU A 47 -9.30 1.75 -10.20
N SER A 48 -8.20 1.02 -10.09
CA SER A 48 -7.71 0.13 -11.16
C SER A 48 -8.75 -0.93 -11.51
N ALA A 49 -9.32 -1.60 -10.51
CA ALA A 49 -10.34 -2.64 -10.69
C ALA A 49 -11.64 -2.12 -11.31
N THR A 50 -11.94 -0.83 -11.21
CA THR A 50 -13.13 -0.20 -11.82
C THR A 50 -12.84 0.48 -13.15
N GLY A 51 -11.61 0.38 -13.65
CA GLY A 51 -11.23 0.91 -14.95
C GLY A 51 -10.98 2.42 -14.98
N ASN A 52 -10.60 3.01 -13.84
CA ASN A 52 -10.27 4.43 -13.78
C ASN A 52 -9.01 4.74 -14.61
N PRO A 53 -9.10 5.56 -15.69
CA PRO A 53 -7.98 5.81 -16.59
C PRO A 53 -6.85 6.65 -15.98
N GLY A 54 -7.08 7.28 -14.84
CA GLY A 54 -6.05 7.97 -14.06
C GLY A 54 -5.11 7.00 -13.33
N VAL A 55 -5.49 5.72 -13.23
CA VAL A 55 -4.70 4.68 -12.57
C VAL A 55 -4.24 3.62 -13.57
N THR A 56 -5.17 3.00 -14.30
CA THR A 56 -4.86 1.93 -15.27
C THR A 56 -5.45 2.24 -16.63
N ARG A 57 -4.64 2.16 -17.68
CA ARG A 57 -5.04 2.49 -19.05
C ARG A 57 -5.07 1.30 -19.98
N VAL A 58 -4.29 0.26 -19.65
CA VAL A 58 -4.14 -0.93 -20.51
C VAL A 58 -4.79 -2.13 -19.82
N PHE A 59 -5.65 -2.83 -20.56
CA PHE A 59 -6.35 -4.03 -20.10
C PHE A 59 -6.16 -5.17 -21.13
N PRO A 60 -6.20 -6.45 -20.72
CA PRO A 60 -6.50 -6.93 -19.35
C PRO A 60 -5.38 -6.61 -18.35
N HIS A 61 -5.76 -6.38 -17.08
CA HIS A 61 -4.84 -5.93 -16.04
C HIS A 61 -5.09 -6.64 -14.69
N THR A 62 -4.03 -6.80 -13.90
CA THR A 62 -4.08 -7.30 -12.52
C THR A 62 -3.70 -6.16 -11.58
N PRO A 63 -4.62 -5.66 -10.72
CA PRO A 63 -4.33 -4.67 -9.70
C PRO A 63 -3.45 -5.18 -8.56
N GLY A 64 -3.21 -4.33 -7.58
CA GLY A 64 -2.43 -4.61 -6.37
C GLY A 64 -1.09 -3.87 -6.37
N ILE A 65 -1.06 -2.67 -5.75
CA ILE A 65 0.14 -1.80 -5.75
C ILE A 65 1.21 -2.23 -4.74
N ASP A 66 0.93 -3.24 -3.91
CA ASP A 66 1.83 -3.78 -2.90
C ASP A 66 1.89 -5.30 -3.00
N ALA A 67 3.07 -5.86 -2.75
CA ALA A 67 3.26 -7.30 -2.65
C ALA A 67 4.38 -7.64 -1.66
N ALA A 68 4.22 -8.73 -0.93
CA ALA A 68 5.28 -9.37 -0.15
C ALA A 68 5.31 -10.86 -0.46
N GLY A 69 6.50 -11.40 -0.60
CA GLY A 69 6.65 -12.80 -0.99
C GLY A 69 8.09 -13.28 -0.98
N VAL A 70 8.33 -14.33 -1.75
CA VAL A 70 9.63 -15.01 -1.83
C VAL A 70 10.12 -15.01 -3.26
N VAL A 71 11.37 -14.67 -3.48
CA VAL A 71 12.02 -14.73 -4.80
C VAL A 71 12.07 -16.18 -5.27
N LEU A 72 11.54 -16.43 -6.47
CA LEU A 72 11.64 -17.72 -7.15
C LEU A 72 12.85 -17.77 -8.09
N GLU A 73 13.03 -16.72 -8.88
CA GLU A 73 14.12 -16.56 -9.85
C GLU A 73 14.54 -15.10 -9.88
N SER A 74 15.83 -14.85 -10.12
CA SER A 74 16.36 -13.50 -10.27
C SER A 74 17.48 -13.43 -11.30
N LYS A 75 17.42 -12.41 -12.14
CA LYS A 75 18.51 -11.94 -13.01
C LYS A 75 19.32 -10.80 -12.34
N ASP A 76 18.77 -10.19 -11.26
CA ASP A 76 19.44 -9.18 -10.46
C ASP A 76 20.33 -9.87 -9.39
N LYS A 77 21.62 -9.50 -9.37
CA LYS A 77 22.64 -10.05 -8.46
C LYS A 77 22.38 -9.80 -6.97
N ASN A 78 21.51 -8.83 -6.65
CA ASN A 78 21.19 -8.48 -5.27
C ASN A 78 20.17 -9.44 -4.64
N PHE A 79 19.50 -10.27 -5.45
CA PHE A 79 18.45 -11.18 -5.00
C PHE A 79 18.74 -12.62 -5.43
N THR A 80 18.43 -13.56 -4.53
CA THR A 80 18.57 -14.99 -4.78
C THR A 80 17.26 -15.71 -4.50
N PRO A 81 16.98 -16.86 -5.15
CA PRO A 81 15.84 -17.70 -4.80
C PRO A 81 15.80 -18.01 -3.30
N GLY A 82 14.63 -17.81 -2.69
CA GLY A 82 14.42 -17.95 -1.25
C GLY A 82 14.50 -16.64 -0.45
N ASP A 83 14.98 -15.53 -1.01
CA ASP A 83 14.95 -14.23 -0.35
C ASP A 83 13.50 -13.81 -0.11
N GLU A 84 13.17 -13.43 1.13
CA GLU A 84 11.89 -12.76 1.46
C GLU A 84 11.98 -11.29 1.08
N VAL A 85 10.97 -10.79 0.36
CA VAL A 85 11.00 -9.47 -0.26
C VAL A 85 9.66 -8.74 -0.18
N ILE A 86 9.73 -7.42 -0.33
CA ILE A 86 8.61 -6.47 -0.42
C ILE A 86 8.75 -5.68 -1.72
N VAL A 87 7.61 -5.41 -2.36
CA VAL A 87 7.48 -4.44 -3.46
C VAL A 87 6.33 -3.50 -3.12
N ILE A 88 6.60 -2.21 -3.05
CA ILE A 88 5.61 -1.17 -2.71
C ILE A 88 5.74 -0.02 -3.70
N GLY A 89 4.63 0.39 -4.31
CA GLY A 89 4.58 1.55 -5.18
C GLY A 89 5.15 1.30 -6.58
N PHE A 90 5.91 2.28 -7.09
CA PHE A 90 6.33 2.34 -8.48
C PHE A 90 5.11 2.24 -9.43
N ASP A 91 5.20 1.39 -10.47
CA ASP A 91 4.11 1.16 -11.42
C ASP A 91 3.37 -0.17 -11.19
N LEU A 92 3.66 -0.86 -10.06
CA LEU A 92 3.02 -2.12 -9.69
C LEU A 92 1.50 -1.94 -9.55
N GLY A 93 0.71 -2.80 -10.18
CA GLY A 93 -0.75 -2.75 -10.12
C GLY A 93 -1.41 -1.58 -10.86
N MET A 94 -0.63 -0.76 -11.59
CA MET A 94 -1.11 0.36 -12.39
C MET A 94 -0.87 0.14 -13.90
N GLY A 95 0.34 0.25 -14.37
CA GLY A 95 0.74 -0.10 -15.74
C GLY A 95 1.43 -1.47 -15.83
N THR A 96 1.96 -1.96 -14.70
CA THR A 96 2.56 -3.30 -14.55
C THR A 96 1.61 -4.21 -13.76
N PRO A 97 1.44 -5.50 -14.13
CA PRO A 97 0.61 -6.43 -13.36
C PRO A 97 1.01 -6.49 -11.89
N GLY A 98 0.00 -6.38 -11.01
CA GLY A 98 0.17 -6.15 -9.58
C GLY A 98 0.05 -7.37 -8.69
N GLY A 99 0.08 -7.10 -7.38
CA GLY A 99 0.14 -8.08 -6.29
C GLY A 99 -1.12 -8.90 -6.06
N PHE A 100 -2.24 -8.62 -6.76
CA PHE A 100 -3.43 -9.48 -6.68
C PHE A 100 -3.29 -10.73 -7.57
N ALA A 101 -2.12 -11.35 -7.50
CA ALA A 101 -1.74 -12.57 -8.20
C ALA A 101 -0.79 -13.40 -7.34
N GLU A 102 -0.72 -14.71 -7.60
CA GLU A 102 0.24 -15.60 -6.93
C GLU A 102 1.68 -15.37 -7.43
N ARG A 103 1.85 -14.68 -8.57
CA ARG A 103 3.17 -14.40 -9.17
C ARG A 103 3.22 -12.99 -9.74
N ILE A 104 4.34 -12.31 -9.51
CA ILE A 104 4.70 -11.06 -10.19
C ILE A 104 6.13 -11.16 -10.70
N CYS A 105 6.42 -10.44 -11.78
CA CYS A 105 7.79 -10.29 -12.29
C CYS A 105 8.07 -8.78 -12.43
N VAL A 106 9.05 -8.28 -11.68
CA VAL A 106 9.29 -6.84 -11.51
C VAL A 106 10.77 -6.48 -11.68
N PRO A 107 11.07 -5.21 -11.99
CA PRO A 107 12.44 -4.71 -11.97
C PRO A 107 13.09 -4.88 -10.60
N GLY A 108 14.37 -5.27 -10.56
CA GLY A 108 15.12 -5.44 -9.32
C GLY A 108 15.17 -4.18 -8.46
N GLY A 109 15.20 -2.99 -9.08
CA GLY A 109 15.16 -1.71 -8.39
C GLY A 109 13.87 -1.41 -7.64
N TRP A 110 12.80 -2.21 -7.83
CA TRP A 110 11.55 -2.08 -7.06
C TRP A 110 11.51 -2.97 -5.83
N VAL A 111 12.42 -3.90 -5.71
CA VAL A 111 12.41 -4.96 -4.70
C VAL A 111 13.26 -4.56 -3.51
N VAL A 112 12.72 -4.76 -2.32
CA VAL A 112 13.42 -4.54 -1.05
C VAL A 112 13.43 -5.86 -0.27
N LYS A 113 14.60 -6.26 0.26
CA LYS A 113 14.69 -7.42 1.16
C LYS A 113 13.87 -7.16 2.42
N MET A 114 13.17 -8.18 2.88
CA MET A 114 12.37 -8.12 4.11
C MET A 114 13.25 -7.75 5.30
N PRO A 115 12.94 -6.64 6.02
CA PRO A 115 13.67 -6.28 7.23
C PRO A 115 13.57 -7.35 8.31
N ARG A 116 14.62 -7.52 9.11
CA ARG A 116 14.60 -8.45 10.24
C ARG A 116 13.46 -8.13 11.20
N GLY A 117 12.71 -9.15 11.60
CA GLY A 117 11.59 -9.03 12.53
C GLY A 117 10.26 -8.61 11.88
N LEU A 118 10.25 -8.34 10.59
CA LEU A 118 9.03 -8.09 9.83
C LEU A 118 8.64 -9.35 9.06
N SER A 119 7.39 -9.76 9.15
CA SER A 119 6.85 -10.85 8.33
C SER A 119 6.17 -10.33 7.07
N ALA A 120 6.02 -11.16 6.05
CA ALA A 120 5.27 -10.80 4.83
C ALA A 120 3.83 -10.36 5.15
N HIS A 121 3.17 -11.00 6.11
CA HIS A 121 1.85 -10.58 6.58
C HIS A 121 1.89 -9.17 7.21
N SER A 122 2.79 -8.94 8.16
CA SER A 122 2.89 -7.65 8.86
C SER A 122 3.30 -6.52 7.92
N SER A 123 4.16 -6.79 6.93
CA SER A 123 4.54 -5.79 5.92
C SER A 123 3.35 -5.33 5.09
N MET A 124 2.41 -6.23 4.79
CA MET A 124 1.21 -5.91 4.01
C MET A 124 0.06 -5.32 4.85
N LEU A 125 0.08 -5.49 6.17
CA LEU A 125 -0.77 -4.69 7.08
C LEU A 125 -0.38 -3.21 7.04
N LEU A 126 0.89 -2.90 6.82
CA LEU A 126 1.39 -1.54 6.66
C LEU A 126 1.21 -1.07 5.21
N GLY A 127 1.74 -1.80 4.25
CA GLY A 127 1.66 -1.51 2.82
C GLY A 127 2.09 -0.09 2.45
N THR A 128 1.62 0.39 1.32
CA THR A 128 1.82 1.79 0.85
C THR A 128 1.30 2.80 1.87
N ALA A 129 0.20 2.52 2.57
CA ALA A 129 -0.38 3.45 3.55
C ALA A 129 0.56 3.67 4.74
N GLY A 130 1.11 2.58 5.31
CA GLY A 130 2.07 2.65 6.41
C GLY A 130 3.39 3.29 6.01
N PHE A 131 3.92 2.92 4.84
CA PHE A 131 5.12 3.54 4.28
C PHE A 131 4.95 5.06 4.13
N THR A 132 3.84 5.50 3.54
CA THR A 132 3.55 6.93 3.32
C THR A 132 3.43 7.68 4.64
N ALA A 133 2.72 7.12 5.64
CA ALA A 133 2.60 7.73 6.96
C ALA A 133 3.97 7.90 7.63
N ALA A 134 4.80 6.85 7.61
CA ALA A 134 6.14 6.87 8.19
C ALA A 134 7.07 7.87 7.49
N GLU A 135 7.03 7.93 6.15
CA GLU A 135 7.82 8.89 5.37
C GLU A 135 7.42 10.34 5.67
N CYS A 136 6.12 10.62 5.82
CA CYS A 136 5.65 11.95 6.21
C CYS A 136 6.18 12.36 7.58
N ILE A 137 6.12 11.46 8.57
CA ILE A 137 6.58 11.72 9.93
C ILE A 137 8.11 11.92 9.94
N ASP A 138 8.88 11.04 9.30
CA ASP A 138 10.34 11.15 9.20
C ASP A 138 10.77 12.49 8.59
N LYS A 139 10.09 12.94 7.52
CA LYS A 139 10.36 14.24 6.89
C LYS A 139 10.07 15.40 7.82
N LEU A 140 8.97 15.36 8.56
CA LEU A 140 8.63 16.40 9.53
C LEU A 140 9.65 16.45 10.69
N GLU A 141 10.04 15.30 11.24
CA GLU A 141 11.06 15.23 12.30
C GLU A 141 12.41 15.75 11.82
N ARG A 142 12.85 15.37 10.61
CA ARG A 142 14.09 15.91 9.99
C ARG A 142 13.99 17.41 9.74
N SER A 143 12.79 17.94 9.59
CA SER A 143 12.56 19.40 9.45
C SER A 143 12.44 20.13 10.80
N GLY A 144 12.68 19.44 11.91
CA GLY A 144 12.70 20.01 13.26
C GLY A 144 11.43 19.81 14.07
N MET A 145 10.45 19.03 13.61
CA MET A 145 9.29 18.67 14.42
C MET A 145 9.73 17.82 15.62
N THR A 146 9.24 18.16 16.81
CA THR A 146 9.50 17.43 18.04
C THR A 146 8.22 17.28 18.86
N THR A 147 8.18 16.32 19.79
CA THR A 147 7.04 16.12 20.69
C THR A 147 6.75 17.31 21.62
N LYS A 148 7.64 18.31 21.67
CA LYS A 148 7.46 19.56 22.45
C LYS A 148 6.93 20.71 21.60
N ALA A 149 6.81 20.56 20.30
CA ALA A 149 6.41 21.63 19.39
C ALA A 149 4.88 21.90 19.41
N GLY A 150 4.12 21.09 20.14
CA GLY A 150 2.66 21.16 20.21
C GLY A 150 1.99 19.95 19.54
N PRO A 151 0.65 19.95 19.49
CA PRO A 151 -0.10 18.86 18.90
C PRO A 151 0.09 18.78 17.37
N VAL A 152 0.03 17.57 16.85
CA VAL A 152 0.10 17.29 15.42
C VAL A 152 -1.30 17.03 14.87
N LEU A 153 -1.69 17.84 13.91
CA LEU A 153 -2.98 17.69 13.23
C LEU A 153 -2.87 16.66 12.11
N VAL A 154 -3.75 15.65 12.13
CA VAL A 154 -3.84 14.63 11.08
C VAL A 154 -5.20 14.73 10.40
N THR A 155 -5.23 15.11 9.12
CA THR A 155 -6.46 15.13 8.31
C THR A 155 -6.71 13.80 7.63
N GLY A 156 -7.98 13.50 7.31
CA GLY A 156 -8.34 12.22 6.71
C GLY A 156 -8.01 11.01 7.60
N SER A 157 -8.10 11.19 8.91
CA SER A 157 -7.61 10.29 9.95
C SER A 157 -8.23 8.89 9.91
N THR A 158 -9.41 8.71 9.33
CA THR A 158 -10.05 7.40 9.17
C THR A 158 -9.64 6.66 7.90
N GLY A 159 -8.80 7.28 7.04
CA GLY A 159 -8.25 6.65 5.85
C GLY A 159 -7.04 5.77 6.18
N GLY A 160 -6.57 4.98 5.20
CA GLY A 160 -5.41 4.08 5.38
C GLY A 160 -4.17 4.80 5.89
N VAL A 161 -3.73 5.87 5.22
CA VAL A 161 -2.55 6.66 5.65
C VAL A 161 -2.82 7.37 6.97
N GLY A 162 -3.97 8.05 7.10
CA GLY A 162 -4.29 8.86 8.28
C GLY A 162 -4.38 8.02 9.56
N SER A 163 -5.03 6.86 9.52
CA SER A 163 -5.15 5.99 10.70
C SER A 163 -3.81 5.43 11.17
N VAL A 164 -2.93 5.07 10.23
CA VAL A 164 -1.56 4.65 10.56
C VAL A 164 -0.75 5.83 11.10
N ALA A 165 -0.89 7.02 10.52
CA ALA A 165 -0.21 8.22 11.04
C ALA A 165 -0.64 8.56 12.48
N VAL A 166 -1.95 8.54 12.78
CA VAL A 166 -2.46 8.72 14.15
C VAL A 166 -1.81 7.72 15.11
N LYS A 167 -1.85 6.43 14.74
CA LYS A 167 -1.28 5.37 15.58
C LYS A 167 0.21 5.53 15.79
N LEU A 168 0.96 5.82 14.74
CA LEU A 168 2.42 5.95 14.78
C LEU A 168 2.85 7.18 15.58
N LEU A 169 2.28 8.36 15.30
CA LEU A 169 2.56 9.59 16.03
C LEU A 169 2.27 9.44 17.54
N SER A 170 1.11 8.89 17.89
CA SER A 170 0.76 8.62 19.28
C SER A 170 1.76 7.66 19.95
N HIS A 171 2.19 6.60 19.23
CA HIS A 171 3.12 5.61 19.76
C HIS A 171 4.51 6.20 20.06
N ILE A 172 4.98 7.13 19.24
CA ILE A 172 6.27 7.81 19.43
C ILE A 172 6.18 9.04 20.36
N GLY A 173 5.00 9.32 20.89
CA GLY A 173 4.80 10.30 21.98
C GLY A 173 4.34 11.68 21.54
N TYR A 174 3.88 11.85 20.30
CA TYR A 174 3.23 13.09 19.89
C TYR A 174 1.79 13.17 20.41
N GLU A 175 1.35 14.38 20.74
CA GLU A 175 -0.05 14.68 20.95
C GLU A 175 -0.75 14.82 19.59
N VAL A 176 -1.78 14.01 19.35
CA VAL A 176 -2.43 13.92 18.03
C VAL A 176 -3.85 14.48 18.09
N VAL A 177 -4.13 15.44 17.21
CA VAL A 177 -5.49 15.90 16.91
C VAL A 177 -5.92 15.31 15.57
N ALA A 178 -6.92 14.44 15.60
CA ALA A 178 -7.42 13.73 14.42
C ALA A 178 -8.63 14.45 13.83
N VAL A 179 -8.61 14.70 12.51
CA VAL A 179 -9.70 15.35 11.78
C VAL A 179 -10.44 14.34 10.92
N THR A 180 -11.75 14.22 11.09
CA THR A 180 -12.59 13.34 10.28
C THR A 180 -13.95 13.94 9.96
N GLY A 181 -14.51 13.61 8.78
CA GLY A 181 -15.92 13.86 8.46
C GLY A 181 -16.86 12.71 8.86
N LYS A 182 -16.34 11.67 9.55
CA LYS A 182 -17.10 10.48 9.96
C LYS A 182 -17.27 10.46 11.47
N ILE A 183 -18.38 10.99 11.95
CA ILE A 183 -18.67 11.14 13.39
C ILE A 183 -18.70 9.77 14.10
N ASP A 184 -19.16 8.72 13.44
CA ASP A 184 -19.22 7.35 13.95
C ASP A 184 -17.84 6.70 14.17
N GLN A 185 -16.75 7.35 13.75
CA GLN A 185 -15.38 6.84 13.85
C GLN A 185 -14.55 7.49 14.97
N HIS A 186 -15.15 8.30 15.84
CA HIS A 186 -14.45 8.96 16.96
C HIS A 186 -13.78 7.93 17.87
N ASP A 187 -14.52 6.96 18.39
CA ASP A 187 -14.00 5.91 19.27
C ASP A 187 -12.84 5.12 18.65
N PHE A 188 -12.88 4.92 17.34
CA PHE A 188 -11.80 4.26 16.60
C PHE A 188 -10.52 5.10 16.64
N LEU A 189 -10.62 6.40 16.40
CA LEU A 189 -9.46 7.29 16.40
C LEU A 189 -8.87 7.48 17.80
N GLU A 190 -9.71 7.57 18.83
CA GLU A 190 -9.26 7.59 20.24
C GLU A 190 -8.50 6.30 20.61
N LYS A 191 -9.02 5.12 20.21
CA LYS A 191 -8.34 3.83 20.41
C LYS A 191 -7.00 3.73 19.65
N LEU A 192 -6.83 4.45 18.54
CA LEU A 192 -5.54 4.58 17.87
C LEU A 192 -4.57 5.49 18.61
N GLY A 193 -5.06 6.34 19.54
CA GLY A 193 -4.28 7.22 20.37
C GLY A 193 -4.41 8.70 20.04
N ALA A 194 -5.46 9.10 19.28
CA ALA A 194 -5.79 10.51 19.15
C ALA A 194 -6.20 11.07 20.52
N LYS A 195 -5.63 12.20 20.91
CA LYS A 195 -5.97 12.91 22.14
C LYS A 195 -7.26 13.71 21.97
N GLU A 196 -7.49 14.18 20.76
CA GLU A 196 -8.66 14.94 20.37
C GLU A 196 -9.11 14.52 18.97
N VAL A 197 -10.42 14.48 18.75
CA VAL A 197 -11.02 14.22 17.44
C VAL A 197 -11.98 15.34 17.12
N ILE A 198 -11.71 16.06 16.04
CA ILE A 198 -12.52 17.18 15.59
C ILE A 198 -13.17 16.88 14.24
N SER A 199 -14.30 17.51 13.99
CA SER A 199 -14.95 17.42 12.69
C SER A 199 -14.19 18.22 11.62
N ARG A 200 -14.45 17.93 10.36
CA ARG A 200 -13.90 18.73 9.27
C ARG A 200 -14.47 20.15 9.25
N GLU A 201 -15.70 20.31 9.69
CA GLU A 201 -16.39 21.59 9.76
C GLU A 201 -15.75 22.47 10.85
N ASP A 202 -15.56 21.94 12.06
CA ASP A 202 -14.91 22.65 13.17
C ASP A 202 -13.49 23.11 12.81
N MET A 203 -12.76 22.33 12.00
CA MET A 203 -11.42 22.70 11.54
C MET A 203 -11.43 23.92 10.62
N LEU A 204 -12.51 24.17 9.88
CA LEU A 204 -12.60 25.27 8.91
C LEU A 204 -13.12 26.57 9.56
N ASP A 205 -13.81 26.48 10.69
CA ASP A 205 -14.42 27.58 11.40
C ASP A 205 -13.50 28.21 12.49
N GLY A 206 -12.31 27.62 12.74
CA GLY A 206 -11.28 28.06 13.68
C GLY A 206 -10.05 28.61 12.98
#